data_959c6c707ffb872f63884cdfb28f5b99
#
_entry.id   959c6c707ffb872f63884cdfb28f5b99
#
_cell.length_a   1.000
_cell.length_b   1.000
_cell.length_c   1.000
_cell.angle_alpha   90.00
_cell.angle_beta   90.00
_cell.angle_gamma   90.00
#
_symmetry.space_group_name_H-M   'P 1'
#
loop_
_entity.id
_entity.type
_entity.pdbx_description
1 polymer ?
#
loop_
_entity_poly.entity_id
_entity_poly.type
_entity_poly.pdbx_seq_one_letter_code
_entity_poly.pdbx_strand_id
1 'polypeptide(L)'
;MRSTFYFALIVFGAVIFAACNATDHSANTKPASLPGSDTVYADGARRVTADELDTMMKNGQAIIVDVRNQASFDQGHIPGAKLIPAGEILNHLNELPRDKMIVTYCS
;
A
#
# COMPACT_ATOMS: atom_id res chain seq x y z
N MET A 1 52.35 61.96 0.01
CA MET A 1 53.31 61.51 -1.01
C MET A 1 52.72 60.25 -1.66
N ARG A 2 52.49 60.44 -2.95
CA ARG A 2 52.48 59.42 -4.03
C ARG A 2 51.60 58.20 -3.84
N SER A 3 50.43 58.22 -4.41
CA SER A 3 50.20 58.02 -5.85
C SER A 3 50.58 56.60 -6.25
N THR A 4 49.60 55.78 -6.56
CA THR A 4 49.49 55.22 -7.90
C THR A 4 48.17 54.51 -8.07
N PHE A 5 47.45 54.98 -9.05
CA PHE A 5 46.30 54.42 -9.70
C PHE A 5 46.70 53.08 -10.37
N TYR A 6 45.94 52.07 -10.16
CA TYR A 6 45.83 51.01 -11.14
C TYR A 6 44.37 50.69 -11.43
N PHE A 7 43.97 51.23 -12.53
CA PHE A 7 42.84 50.77 -13.31
C PHE A 7 43.14 49.32 -13.74
N ALA A 8 42.38 48.40 -13.32
CA ALA A 8 42.36 47.09 -13.92
C ALA A 8 40.93 46.77 -14.37
N LEU A 9 40.82 46.71 -15.66
CA LEU A 9 39.67 46.34 -16.45
C LEU A 9 38.90 45.18 -15.85
N ILE A 10 37.63 45.43 -15.62
CA ILE A 10 36.67 44.39 -15.34
C ILE A 10 36.30 43.78 -16.68
N VAL A 11 36.81 42.60 -16.94
CA VAL A 11 36.35 41.74 -18.02
C VAL A 11 34.98 41.21 -17.62
N PHE A 12 34.00 41.63 -18.37
CA PHE A 12 32.61 41.18 -18.30
C PHE A 12 32.54 39.73 -18.75
N GLY A 13 32.66 38.82 -17.78
CA GLY A 13 32.35 37.42 -18.01
C GLY A 13 30.88 37.19 -17.75
N ALA A 14 30.08 37.21 -18.80
CA ALA A 14 28.69 36.79 -18.75
C ALA A 14 28.68 35.28 -18.51
N VAL A 15 28.58 34.88 -17.26
CA VAL A 15 28.25 33.51 -16.91
C VAL A 15 26.76 33.34 -17.12
N ILE A 16 26.40 32.76 -18.24
CA ILE A 16 25.05 32.30 -18.51
C ILE A 16 24.84 31.12 -17.57
N PHE A 17 24.23 31.36 -16.41
CA PHE A 17 23.62 30.30 -15.64
C PHE A 17 22.41 29.80 -16.43
N ALA A 18 22.62 28.71 -17.16
CA ALA A 18 21.51 27.88 -17.60
C ALA A 18 20.81 27.41 -16.33
N ALA A 19 19.71 28.05 -16.02
CA ALA A 19 18.76 27.55 -15.04
C ALA A 19 18.30 26.18 -15.58
N CYS A 20 18.86 25.12 -15.03
CA CYS A 20 18.21 23.83 -15.07
C CYS A 20 16.89 24.00 -14.33
N ASN A 21 15.85 24.21 -15.12
CA ASN A 21 14.49 24.11 -14.66
C ASN A 21 14.31 22.64 -14.22
N ALA A 22 14.63 22.36 -12.96
CA ALA A 22 14.14 21.19 -12.31
C ALA A 22 12.63 21.34 -12.29
N THR A 23 11.98 20.82 -13.33
CA THR A 23 10.58 20.50 -13.26
C THR A 23 10.41 19.59 -12.07
N ASP A 24 9.95 20.16 -10.99
CA ASP A 24 9.35 19.45 -9.89
C ASP A 24 8.26 18.57 -10.50
N HIS A 25 8.66 17.37 -10.88
CA HIS A 25 7.75 16.27 -10.98
C HIS A 25 7.38 15.93 -9.54
N SER A 26 6.60 16.80 -8.93
CA SER A 26 5.67 16.39 -7.90
C SER A 26 4.77 15.38 -8.59
N ALA A 27 5.31 14.19 -8.75
CA ALA A 27 4.51 13.03 -9.00
C ALA A 27 3.59 12.93 -7.79
N ASN A 28 2.44 13.57 -7.90
CA ASN A 28 1.25 13.15 -7.21
C ASN A 28 0.94 11.76 -7.75
N THR A 29 1.80 10.81 -7.38
CA THR A 29 1.53 9.40 -7.50
C THR A 29 0.46 9.15 -6.45
N LYS A 30 -0.78 9.47 -6.81
CA LYS A 30 -1.93 8.76 -6.28
C LYS A 30 -1.46 7.31 -6.25
N PRO A 31 -1.35 6.66 -5.06
CA PRO A 31 -0.96 5.27 -5.01
C PRO A 31 -1.85 4.58 -6.03
N ALA A 32 -1.24 3.96 -7.03
CA ALA A 32 -1.97 3.22 -8.02
C ALA A 32 -2.83 2.26 -7.23
N SER A 33 -4.13 2.52 -7.22
CA SER A 33 -5.08 1.58 -6.67
C SER A 33 -4.84 0.31 -7.45
N LEU A 34 -4.28 -0.69 -6.76
CA LEU A 34 -4.02 -1.99 -7.34
C LEU A 34 -5.35 -2.46 -7.97
N PRO A 35 -5.32 -2.99 -9.19
CA PRO A 35 -6.55 -3.46 -9.83
C PRO A 35 -7.18 -4.52 -8.92
N GLY A 36 -8.30 -4.19 -8.30
CA GLY A 36 -9.05 -5.08 -7.44
C GLY A 36 -9.56 -4.52 -6.12
N SER A 37 -8.99 -3.42 -5.59
CA SER A 37 -9.37 -2.97 -4.25
C SER A 37 -10.78 -2.35 -4.14
N ASP A 38 -11.31 -1.83 -5.25
CA ASP A 38 -12.63 -1.17 -5.26
C ASP A 38 -13.69 -1.90 -6.11
N THR A 39 -13.35 -3.04 -6.69
CA THR A 39 -14.28 -3.80 -7.52
C THR A 39 -15.16 -4.69 -6.66
N VAL A 40 -16.44 -4.41 -6.64
CA VAL A 40 -17.44 -5.32 -6.05
C VAL A 40 -17.80 -6.36 -7.11
N TYR A 41 -17.62 -7.63 -6.78
CA TYR A 41 -17.91 -8.74 -7.66
C TYR A 41 -19.40 -9.12 -7.60
N ALA A 42 -19.83 -10.01 -8.49
CA ALA A 42 -21.24 -10.42 -8.58
C ALA A 42 -21.79 -11.06 -7.29
N ASP A 43 -20.91 -11.57 -6.44
CA ASP A 43 -21.23 -12.10 -5.11
C ASP A 43 -21.37 -10.99 -4.03
N GLY A 44 -21.22 -9.72 -4.42
CA GLY A 44 -21.28 -8.58 -3.51
C GLY A 44 -20.05 -8.41 -2.62
N ALA A 45 -19.03 -9.26 -2.74
CA ALA A 45 -17.84 -9.19 -1.91
C ALA A 45 -16.72 -8.38 -2.59
N ARG A 46 -16.02 -7.59 -1.81
CA ARG A 46 -14.78 -6.93 -2.24
C ARG A 46 -13.63 -7.96 -2.25
N ARG A 47 -12.72 -7.82 -3.20
CA ARG A 47 -11.45 -8.55 -3.16
C ARG A 47 -10.36 -7.67 -2.57
N VAL A 48 -9.49 -8.25 -1.79
CA VAL A 48 -8.31 -7.58 -1.22
C VAL A 48 -7.05 -8.25 -1.75
N THR A 49 -6.00 -7.45 -1.95
CA THR A 49 -4.68 -7.99 -2.29
C THR A 49 -3.96 -8.48 -1.04
N ALA A 50 -2.90 -9.29 -1.23
CA ALA A 50 -2.09 -9.77 -0.10
C ALA A 50 -1.46 -8.61 0.68
N ASP A 51 -0.95 -7.57 0.00
CA ASP A 51 -0.32 -6.41 0.63
C ASP A 51 -1.35 -5.57 1.42
N GLU A 52 -2.54 -5.39 0.87
CA GLU A 52 -3.63 -4.71 1.56
C GLU A 52 -4.04 -5.48 2.81
N LEU A 53 -4.20 -6.79 2.70
CA LEU A 53 -4.55 -7.66 3.80
C LEU A 53 -3.49 -7.61 4.92
N ASP A 54 -2.20 -7.71 4.57
CA ASP A 54 -1.10 -7.63 5.54
C ASP A 54 -1.13 -6.30 6.30
N THR A 55 -1.37 -5.20 5.58
CA THR A 55 -1.51 -3.88 6.19
C THR A 55 -2.70 -3.81 7.15
N MET A 56 -3.85 -4.33 6.75
CA MET A 56 -5.07 -4.35 7.56
C MET A 56 -4.90 -5.22 8.81
N MET A 57 -4.20 -6.33 8.71
CA MET A 57 -3.90 -7.20 9.85
C MET A 57 -2.97 -6.54 10.85
N LYS A 58 -1.88 -5.92 10.38
CA LYS A 58 -0.94 -5.16 11.24
C LYS A 58 -1.63 -4.04 11.99
N ASN A 59 -2.62 -3.41 11.38
CA ASN A 59 -3.41 -2.34 12.00
C ASN A 59 -4.59 -2.86 12.85
N GLY A 60 -4.80 -4.17 12.94
CA GLY A 60 -5.90 -4.78 13.68
C GLY A 60 -7.29 -4.52 13.07
N GLN A 61 -7.34 -4.15 11.78
CA GLN A 61 -8.56 -3.80 11.05
C GLN A 61 -9.26 -5.00 10.41
N ALA A 62 -8.56 -6.10 10.26
CA ALA A 62 -9.09 -7.33 9.66
C ALA A 62 -8.70 -8.57 10.44
N ILE A 63 -9.52 -9.61 10.30
CA ILE A 63 -9.17 -10.99 10.61
C ILE A 63 -9.25 -11.82 9.35
N ILE A 64 -8.46 -12.89 9.31
CA ILE A 64 -8.46 -13.85 8.20
C ILE A 64 -9.17 -15.12 8.63
N VAL A 65 -10.04 -15.61 7.77
CA VAL A 65 -10.73 -16.88 7.95
C VAL A 65 -10.41 -17.81 6.77
N ASP A 66 -9.79 -18.93 7.08
CA ASP A 66 -9.62 -20.01 6.12
C ASP A 66 -10.90 -20.83 6.05
N VAL A 67 -11.52 -20.84 4.88
CA VAL A 67 -12.80 -21.56 4.68
C VAL A 67 -12.63 -22.95 4.07
N ARG A 68 -11.39 -23.41 3.96
CA ARG A 68 -11.05 -24.75 3.48
C ARG A 68 -11.33 -25.81 4.57
N ASN A 69 -10.96 -27.04 4.29
CA ASN A 69 -11.02 -28.12 5.28
C ASN A 69 -9.77 -28.17 6.17
N GLN A 70 -9.83 -28.92 7.26
CA GLN A 70 -8.74 -29.11 8.21
C GLN A 70 -7.46 -29.61 7.53
N ALA A 71 -7.55 -30.57 6.62
CA ALA A 71 -6.39 -31.16 5.96
C ALA A 71 -5.62 -30.12 5.13
N SER A 72 -6.33 -29.22 4.43
CA SER A 72 -5.70 -28.13 3.69
C SER A 72 -5.08 -27.09 4.61
N PHE A 73 -5.74 -26.79 5.72
CA PHE A 73 -5.22 -25.86 6.74
C PHE A 73 -3.91 -26.38 7.35
N ASP A 74 -3.86 -27.66 7.66
CA ASP A 74 -2.67 -28.31 8.26
C ASP A 74 -1.47 -28.37 7.29
N GLN A 75 -1.74 -28.47 5.99
CA GLN A 75 -0.69 -28.46 4.96
C GLN A 75 -0.04 -27.04 4.80
N GLY A 76 -0.76 -26.01 5.12
CA GLY A 76 -0.31 -24.64 5.08
C GLY A 76 -1.46 -23.65 5.07
N HIS A 77 -1.31 -22.59 5.86
CA HIS A 77 -2.31 -21.53 5.96
C HIS A 77 -1.64 -20.17 6.17
N ILE A 78 -2.38 -19.11 5.97
CA ILE A 78 -1.88 -17.74 6.22
C ILE A 78 -1.69 -17.57 7.74
N PRO A 79 -0.52 -17.11 8.20
CA PRO A 79 -0.27 -16.88 9.63
C PRO A 79 -1.36 -16.01 10.26
N GLY A 80 -1.92 -16.49 11.37
CA GLY A 80 -3.00 -15.80 12.07
C GLY A 80 -4.41 -16.05 11.52
N ALA A 81 -4.56 -16.87 10.48
CA ALA A 81 -5.85 -17.27 9.97
C ALA A 81 -6.59 -18.20 10.95
N LYS A 82 -7.88 -17.99 11.12
CA LYS A 82 -8.78 -18.87 11.84
C LYS A 82 -9.42 -19.85 10.85
N LEU A 83 -9.36 -21.14 11.13
CA LEU A 83 -10.07 -22.12 10.33
C LEU A 83 -11.55 -22.14 10.70
N ILE A 84 -12.40 -21.89 9.73
CA ILE A 84 -13.85 -22.10 9.81
C ILE A 84 -14.30 -22.59 8.43
N PRO A 85 -14.48 -23.90 8.25
CA PRO A 85 -14.94 -24.44 6.97
C PRO A 85 -16.20 -23.74 6.46
N ALA A 86 -16.29 -23.53 5.13
CA ALA A 86 -17.38 -22.76 4.53
C ALA A 86 -18.78 -23.21 4.95
N GLY A 87 -18.97 -24.52 5.12
CA GLY A 87 -20.26 -25.09 5.57
C GLY A 87 -20.57 -24.84 7.04
N GLU A 88 -19.62 -24.39 7.84
CA GLU A 88 -19.76 -24.19 9.29
C GLU A 88 -19.83 -22.72 9.70
N ILE A 89 -19.61 -21.79 8.77
CA ILE A 89 -19.54 -20.35 9.07
C ILE A 89 -20.76 -19.86 9.86
N LEU A 90 -21.96 -20.32 9.51
CA LEU A 90 -23.18 -19.90 10.20
C LEU A 90 -23.23 -20.31 11.67
N ASN A 91 -22.57 -21.40 12.02
CA ASN A 91 -22.48 -21.88 13.39
C ASN A 91 -21.46 -21.08 14.23
N HIS A 92 -20.53 -20.39 13.55
CA HIS A 92 -19.44 -19.65 14.17
C HIS A 92 -19.62 -18.13 14.11
N LEU A 93 -20.77 -17.61 13.71
CA LEU A 93 -21.01 -16.17 13.58
C LEU A 93 -20.75 -15.39 14.88
N ASN A 94 -21.00 -15.99 16.03
CA ASN A 94 -20.76 -15.35 17.33
C ASN A 94 -19.26 -15.25 17.70
N GLU A 95 -18.41 -15.97 17.01
CA GLU A 95 -16.96 -15.95 17.20
C GLU A 95 -16.26 -14.91 16.32
N LEU A 96 -16.99 -14.37 15.35
CA LEU A 96 -16.47 -13.39 14.41
C LEU A 96 -16.72 -11.98 14.94
N PRO A 97 -15.68 -11.12 14.96
CA PRO A 97 -15.81 -9.74 15.41
C PRO A 97 -16.73 -8.97 14.45
N ARG A 98 -17.49 -8.03 14.99
CA ARG A 98 -18.39 -7.17 14.21
C ARG A 98 -17.80 -5.79 13.89
N ASP A 99 -16.69 -5.48 14.51
CA ASP A 99 -15.94 -4.22 14.40
C ASP A 99 -14.72 -4.29 13.48
N LYS A 100 -14.49 -5.46 12.88
CA LYS A 100 -13.36 -5.70 11.96
C LYS A 100 -13.84 -6.29 10.64
N MET A 101 -13.05 -6.06 9.60
CA MET A 101 -13.28 -6.72 8.32
C MET A 101 -12.95 -8.20 8.45
N ILE A 102 -13.82 -9.05 7.93
CA ILE A 102 -13.60 -10.49 7.85
C ILE A 102 -13.18 -10.78 6.41
N VAL A 103 -11.98 -11.28 6.26
CA VAL A 103 -11.42 -11.66 4.96
C VAL A 103 -11.35 -13.17 4.89
N THR A 104 -12.09 -13.75 3.98
CA THR A 104 -12.09 -15.21 3.75
C THR A 104 -11.20 -15.55 2.55
N TYR A 105 -10.54 -16.69 2.60
CA TYR A 105 -9.80 -17.23 1.47
C TYR A 105 -10.02 -18.74 1.31
N CYS A 106 -9.94 -19.18 0.05
CA CYS A 106 -9.89 -20.58 -0.35
C CYS A 106 -8.91 -20.71 -1.52
N SER A 107 -8.29 -21.84 -1.68
CA SER A 107 -7.37 -22.16 -2.80
C SER A 107 -7.55 -23.60 -3.22
#